data_43919b11b2efc6d447b40aa069345549
#
_entry.id   43919b11b2efc6d447b40aa069345549
#
_cell.length_a   1.000
_cell.length_b   1.000
_cell.length_c   1.000
_cell.angle_alpha   90.00
_cell.angle_beta   90.00
_cell.angle_gamma   90.00
#
_symmetry.space_group_name_H-M   'P 1'
#
loop_
_entity.id
_entity.type
_entity.pdbx_description
1 polymer ?
#
loop_
_entity_poly.entity_id
_entity_poly.type
_entity_poly.pdbx_seq_one_letter_code
_entity_poly.pdbx_strand_id
1 'polypeptide(L)'
;MKTIQFVKTNDCLACEVVENIIFDIIYEGNLPTYIDVQKDTCNDAQARISMFHTITVPLLIFRVDDKEVARITGSMPADFYKTVIDKFIEL
;
A
#
# COMPACT_ATOMS: atom_id res chain seq x y z
N MET A 1 -3.54 15.91 -4.11
CA MET A 1 -2.31 15.09 -4.10
C MET A 1 -2.67 13.63 -3.87
N LYS A 2 -2.10 12.73 -4.63
CA LYS A 2 -2.34 11.30 -4.47
C LYS A 2 -1.19 10.65 -3.73
N THR A 3 -1.51 9.78 -2.78
CA THR A 3 -0.53 9.08 -1.94
C THR A 3 -0.86 7.59 -1.89
N ILE A 4 0.17 6.76 -2.02
CA ILE A 4 0.07 5.32 -1.78
C ILE A 4 0.96 5.02 -0.58
N GLN A 5 0.38 4.46 0.48
CA GLN A 5 1.12 4.10 1.68
C GLN A 5 1.12 2.59 1.86
N PHE A 6 2.31 2.01 1.97
CA PHE A 6 2.50 0.60 2.26
C PHE A 6 2.95 0.43 3.71
N VAL A 7 2.19 -0.33 4.48
CA VAL A 7 2.48 -0.58 5.89
C VAL A 7 2.85 -2.05 6.08
N LYS A 8 3.95 -2.29 6.76
CA LYS A 8 4.48 -3.63 7.01
C LYS A 8 4.97 -3.76 8.44
N THR A 9 5.31 -4.98 8.81
CA THR A 9 6.06 -5.28 10.03
C THR A 9 7.37 -5.97 9.68
N ASN A 10 8.32 -6.01 10.62
CA ASN A 10 9.50 -6.85 10.51
C ASN A 10 9.07 -8.32 10.60
N ASP A 11 9.88 -9.22 10.07
CA ASP A 11 9.62 -10.67 10.11
C ASP A 11 8.27 -11.08 9.52
N CYS A 12 7.83 -10.37 8.49
CA CYS A 12 6.57 -10.65 7.79
C CYS A 12 6.89 -11.09 6.36
N LEU A 13 6.84 -12.41 6.11
CA LEU A 13 7.12 -12.95 4.79
C LEU A 13 6.11 -12.45 3.75
N ALA A 14 4.82 -12.42 4.11
CA ALA A 14 3.79 -11.91 3.22
C ALA A 14 4.03 -10.44 2.86
N CYS A 15 4.52 -9.63 3.81
CA CYS A 15 4.87 -8.24 3.56
C CYS A 15 6.01 -8.12 2.54
N GLU A 16 7.03 -8.96 2.65
CA GLU A 16 8.15 -8.95 1.70
C GLU A 16 7.71 -9.32 0.29
N VAL A 17 6.89 -10.35 0.16
CA VAL A 17 6.37 -10.78 -1.15
C VAL A 17 5.53 -9.67 -1.79
N VAL A 18 4.60 -9.10 -1.03
CA VAL A 18 3.72 -8.04 -1.53
C VAL A 18 4.50 -6.76 -1.82
N GLU A 19 5.47 -6.42 -1.00
CA GLU A 19 6.35 -5.27 -1.24
C GLU A 19 7.03 -5.38 -2.61
N ASN A 20 7.60 -6.55 -2.93
CA ASN A 20 8.25 -6.77 -4.22
C ASN A 20 7.27 -6.62 -5.37
N ILE A 21 6.06 -7.17 -5.24
CA ILE A 21 5.02 -7.06 -6.27
C ILE A 21 4.66 -5.59 -6.52
N ILE A 22 4.39 -4.84 -5.45
CA ILE A 22 3.95 -3.46 -5.55
C ILE A 22 5.03 -2.57 -6.14
N PHE A 23 6.27 -2.70 -5.70
CA PHE A 23 7.34 -1.85 -6.21
C PHE A 23 7.74 -2.21 -7.63
N ASP A 24 7.61 -3.48 -8.04
CA ASP A 24 7.76 -3.85 -9.44
C ASP A 24 6.71 -3.17 -10.31
N ILE A 25 5.44 -3.17 -9.87
CA ILE A 25 4.36 -2.49 -10.59
C ILE A 25 4.65 -0.99 -10.72
N ILE A 26 5.08 -0.37 -9.63
CA ILE A 26 5.38 1.07 -9.59
C ILE A 26 6.51 1.43 -10.54
N TYR A 27 7.62 0.69 -10.48
CA TYR A 27 8.80 0.99 -11.30
C TYR A 27 8.60 0.64 -12.77
N GLU A 28 7.95 -0.48 -13.07
CA GLU A 28 7.71 -0.92 -14.45
C GLU A 28 6.55 -0.18 -15.11
N GLY A 29 5.55 0.21 -14.32
CA GLY A 29 4.34 0.86 -14.80
C GLY A 29 4.47 2.35 -15.04
N ASN A 30 5.65 2.95 -14.83
CA ASN A 30 5.87 4.38 -14.97
C ASN A 30 4.87 5.20 -14.15
N LEU A 31 4.78 4.92 -12.86
CA LEU A 31 3.91 5.66 -11.96
C LEU A 31 4.18 7.16 -12.08
N PRO A 32 3.13 8.00 -12.25
CA PRO A 32 3.34 9.44 -12.35
C PRO A 32 4.10 9.99 -11.15
N THR A 33 5.06 10.88 -11.41
CA THR A 33 5.94 11.42 -10.37
C THR A 33 5.20 12.24 -9.31
N TYR A 34 4.00 12.70 -9.61
CA TYR A 34 3.19 13.47 -8.65
C TYR A 34 2.50 12.57 -7.60
N ILE A 35 2.55 11.26 -7.77
CA ILE A 35 2.00 10.33 -6.76
C ILE A 35 3.10 10.00 -5.76
N ASP A 36 2.86 10.33 -4.49
CA ASP A 36 3.80 10.05 -3.42
C ASP A 36 3.62 8.62 -2.94
N VAL A 37 4.72 7.88 -2.87
CA VAL A 37 4.71 6.49 -2.40
C VAL A 37 5.49 6.42 -1.10
N GLN A 38 4.83 5.98 -0.04
CA GLN A 38 5.41 5.88 1.30
C GLN A 38 5.48 4.41 1.72
N LYS A 39 6.56 4.06 2.40
CA LYS A 39 6.74 2.72 2.96
C LYS A 39 7.04 2.87 4.45
N ASP A 40 6.19 2.31 5.29
CA ASP A 40 6.29 2.44 6.73
C ASP A 40 6.32 1.08 7.41
N THR A 41 7.18 0.95 8.42
CA THR A 41 7.22 -0.22 9.28
C THR A 41 6.53 0.14 10.60
N CYS A 42 5.50 -0.61 10.96
CA CYS A 42 4.76 -0.39 12.20
C CYS A 42 4.59 -1.71 12.93
N ASN A 43 5.55 -2.03 13.81
CA ASN A 43 5.59 -3.34 14.48
C ASN A 43 4.60 -3.47 15.64
N ASP A 44 4.18 -2.38 16.24
CA ASP A 44 3.27 -2.40 17.37
C ASP A 44 1.82 -2.54 16.90
N ALA A 45 1.16 -3.63 17.31
CA ALA A 45 -0.23 -3.88 16.93
C ALA A 45 -1.18 -2.79 17.42
N GLN A 46 -0.97 -2.26 18.63
CA GLN A 46 -1.82 -1.20 19.16
C GLN A 46 -1.68 0.09 18.36
N ALA A 47 -0.46 0.40 17.93
CA ALA A 47 -0.22 1.55 17.06
C ALA A 47 -0.94 1.37 15.71
N ARG A 48 -0.91 0.16 15.13
CA ARG A 48 -1.62 -0.10 13.88
C ARG A 48 -3.12 0.09 14.01
N ILE A 49 -3.71 -0.41 15.11
CA ILE A 49 -5.14 -0.21 15.37
C ILE A 49 -5.47 1.27 15.48
N SER A 50 -4.66 2.01 16.22
CA SER A 50 -4.88 3.44 16.45
C SER A 50 -4.75 4.25 15.15
N MET A 51 -3.71 3.98 14.36
CA MET A 51 -3.40 4.78 13.17
C MET A 51 -4.16 4.34 11.94
N PHE A 52 -4.38 3.04 11.77
CA PHE A 52 -4.90 2.48 10.52
C PHE A 52 -6.20 1.69 10.68
N HIS A 53 -6.68 1.51 11.90
CA HIS A 53 -7.92 0.77 12.23
C HIS A 53 -7.86 -0.71 11.85
N THR A 54 -6.66 -1.29 11.79
CA THR A 54 -6.46 -2.72 11.54
C THR A 54 -5.10 -3.16 12.06
N ILE A 55 -5.00 -4.42 12.49
CA ILE A 55 -3.72 -5.04 12.85
C ILE A 55 -3.09 -5.77 11.66
N THR A 56 -3.86 -6.02 10.61
CA THR A 56 -3.44 -6.88 9.49
C THR A 56 -2.40 -6.18 8.62
N VAL A 57 -1.32 -6.88 8.34
CA VAL A 57 -0.31 -6.48 7.36
C VAL A 57 -0.11 -7.63 6.37
N PRO A 58 0.36 -7.37 5.15
CA PRO A 58 0.65 -6.06 4.56
C PRO A 58 -0.63 -5.23 4.36
N LEU A 59 -0.48 -3.92 4.43
CA LEU A 59 -1.60 -2.99 4.26
C LEU A 59 -1.21 -1.93 3.23
N LEU A 60 -2.08 -1.72 2.26
CA LEU A 60 -1.88 -0.70 1.24
C LEU A 60 -3.04 0.29 1.30
N ILE A 61 -2.73 1.56 1.49
CA ILE A 61 -3.74 2.62 1.63
C ILE A 61 -3.56 3.63 0.51
N PHE A 62 -4.67 3.97 -0.14
CA PHE A 62 -4.72 4.95 -1.22
C PHE A 62 -5.45 6.18 -0.75
N ARG A 63 -4.82 7.35 -0.87
CA ARG A 63 -5.42 8.63 -0.45
C ARG A 63 -5.40 9.64 -1.58
N VAL A 64 -6.46 10.46 -1.63
CA VAL A 64 -6.52 11.65 -2.47
C VAL A 64 -6.80 12.83 -1.54
N ASP A 65 -5.89 13.81 -1.53
CA ASP A 65 -6.00 15.00 -0.67
C ASP A 65 -6.21 14.62 0.81
N ASP A 66 -5.39 13.67 1.28
CA ASP A 66 -5.40 13.14 2.64
C ASP A 66 -6.64 12.32 3.03
N LYS A 67 -7.55 12.07 2.08
CA LYS A 67 -8.70 11.20 2.32
C LYS A 67 -8.44 9.81 1.77
N GLU A 68 -8.67 8.81 2.59
CA GLU A 68 -8.58 7.43 2.15
C GLU A 68 -9.72 7.12 1.17
N VAL A 69 -9.35 6.68 -0.04
CA VAL A 69 -10.34 6.31 -1.07
C VAL A 69 -10.40 4.81 -1.29
N ALA A 70 -9.35 4.08 -0.89
CA ALA A 70 -9.33 2.62 -0.98
C ALA A 70 -8.24 2.07 -0.07
N ARG A 71 -8.34 0.80 0.28
CA ARG A 71 -7.27 0.06 0.95
C ARG A 71 -7.31 -1.41 0.54
N ILE A 72 -6.16 -2.04 0.61
CA ILE A 72 -6.03 -3.49 0.42
C ILE A 72 -5.39 -4.03 1.69
N THR A 73 -6.10 -4.93 2.36
CA THR A 73 -5.66 -5.53 3.62
C THR A 73 -5.28 -6.98 3.38
N GLY A 74 -4.05 -7.35 3.76
CA GLY A 74 -3.53 -8.69 3.55
C GLY A 74 -2.96 -8.89 2.16
N SER A 75 -2.63 -10.16 1.84
CA SER A 75 -1.98 -10.51 0.58
C SER A 75 -2.98 -10.79 -0.52
N MET A 76 -2.74 -10.23 -1.69
CA MET A 76 -3.57 -10.44 -2.89
C MET A 76 -2.68 -10.79 -4.07
N PRO A 77 -3.25 -11.37 -5.15
CA PRO A 77 -2.49 -11.62 -6.36
C PRO A 77 -1.97 -10.34 -7.03
N ALA A 78 -0.86 -10.45 -7.76
CA ALA A 78 -0.24 -9.31 -8.43
C ALA A 78 -1.22 -8.55 -9.34
N ASP A 79 -2.06 -9.26 -10.08
CA ASP A 79 -3.03 -8.65 -10.99
C ASP A 79 -4.03 -7.76 -10.26
N PHE A 80 -4.39 -8.13 -9.03
CA PHE A 80 -5.31 -7.34 -8.22
C PHE A 80 -4.67 -5.98 -7.87
N TYR A 81 -3.43 -6.00 -7.41
CA TYR A 81 -2.71 -4.76 -7.10
C TYR A 81 -2.57 -3.87 -8.32
N LYS A 82 -2.21 -4.46 -9.45
CA LYS A 82 -2.05 -3.71 -10.71
C LYS A 82 -3.35 -3.03 -11.11
N THR A 83 -4.46 -3.76 -11.05
CA THR A 83 -5.78 -3.21 -11.39
C THR A 83 -6.15 -2.03 -10.49
N VAL A 84 -5.95 -2.17 -9.17
CA VAL A 84 -6.29 -1.11 -8.22
C VAL A 84 -5.41 0.11 -8.40
N ILE A 85 -4.10 -0.10 -8.59
CA ILE A 85 -3.16 0.99 -8.81
C ILE A 85 -3.49 1.74 -10.11
N ASP A 86 -3.76 1.02 -11.20
CA ASP A 86 -4.13 1.63 -12.47
C ASP A 86 -5.38 2.50 -12.32
N LYS A 87 -6.40 2.01 -11.62
CA LYS A 87 -7.63 2.77 -11.38
C LYS A 87 -7.37 3.99 -10.50
N PHE A 88 -6.52 3.86 -9.51
CA PHE A 88 -6.16 4.98 -8.63
C PHE A 88 -5.47 6.11 -9.39
N ILE A 89 -4.59 5.75 -10.31
CA ILE A 89 -3.89 6.74 -11.16
C ILE A 89 -4.90 7.56 -11.97
N GLU A 90 -5.98 6.92 -12.40
CA GLU A 90 -7.00 7.55 -13.24
C GLU A 90 -8.02 8.43 -12.50
N LEU A 91 -8.03 8.39 -11.19
CA LEU A 91 -8.98 9.18 -10.40
C LEU A 91 -8.81 10.69 -10.62
#